data_62cfc3032e91136feb9c95febbeef26e
#
_entry.id   62cfc3032e91136feb9c95febbeef26e
#
_cell.length_a   1.000
_cell.length_b   1.000
_cell.length_c   1.000
_cell.angle_alpha   90.00
_cell.angle_beta   90.00
_cell.angle_gamma   90.00
#
_symmetry.space_group_name_H-M   'P 1'
#
loop_
_entity.id
_entity.type
_entity.pdbx_description
1 polymer ?
#
loop_
_entity_poly.entity_id
_entity_poly.type
_entity_poly.pdbx_seq_one_letter_code
_entity_poly.pdbx_strand_id
1 'polypeptide(L)'
;MANRKKPAPVYGRVRSALEVTITELERLGRLTPTDAARVEIARTLADALDQEPASAILWREYRAAEKQLREETHEHNDPFDQLLASLSAEVRNEKKPAKAKPRT
;
A
#
# COMPACT_ATOMS: atom_id res chain seq x y z
N MET A 1 -37.81 12.27 3.78
CA MET A 1 -37.40 12.33 3.69
C MET A 1 -36.53 12.26 3.63
N ALA A 2 -36.42 12.24 3.72
CA ALA A 2 -35.58 12.30 3.77
C ALA A 2 -34.76 12.07 3.37
N ASN A 3 -34.52 11.91 3.19
CA ASN A 3 -33.74 11.84 2.82
C ASN A 3 -33.30 11.93 2.02
N ARG A 4 -33.74 12.51 2.04
CA ARG A 4 -33.48 12.84 1.29
C ARG A 4 -32.19 13.01 1.10
N LYS A 5 -31.47 12.96 1.54
CA LYS A 5 -30.22 12.99 1.34
C LYS A 5 -29.84 11.70 0.84
N LYS A 6 -28.92 11.59 -0.05
CA LYS A 6 -28.50 10.43 -0.61
C LYS A 6 -27.84 9.60 0.42
N PRO A 7 -28.11 8.37 0.54
CA PRO A 7 -27.48 7.52 1.53
C PRO A 7 -26.02 7.28 1.17
N ALA A 8 -25.24 7.03 2.18
CA ALA A 8 -23.84 6.71 1.95
C ALA A 8 -23.74 5.43 1.14
N PRO A 9 -22.68 5.26 0.39
CA PRO A 9 -22.49 4.03 -0.36
C PRO A 9 -22.42 2.86 0.59
N VAL A 10 -22.96 1.73 0.13
CA VAL A 10 -22.93 0.54 0.94
C VAL A 10 -21.84 -0.36 0.40
N TYR A 11 -20.81 -0.57 1.19
CA TYR A 11 -19.72 -1.43 0.80
C TYR A 11 -19.84 -2.75 1.54
N GLY A 12 -19.18 -3.76 1.03
CA GLY A 12 -19.07 -5.01 1.76
C GLY A 12 -18.10 -4.87 2.92
N ARG A 13 -17.92 -5.94 3.63
CA ARG A 13 -17.11 -5.91 4.84
C ARG A 13 -15.65 -5.63 4.58
N VAL A 14 -15.08 -6.25 3.55
CA VAL A 14 -13.69 -6.05 3.26
C VAL A 14 -13.45 -4.63 2.79
N ARG A 15 -14.31 -4.15 1.90
CA ARG A 15 -14.16 -2.80 1.39
C ARG A 15 -14.34 -1.77 2.51
N SER A 16 -15.27 -2.00 3.40
CA SER A 16 -15.49 -1.08 4.52
C SER A 16 -14.28 -1.01 5.43
N ALA A 17 -13.68 -2.16 5.72
CA ALA A 17 -12.50 -2.17 6.57
C ALA A 17 -11.33 -1.47 5.87
N LEU A 18 -11.21 -1.67 4.57
CA LEU A 18 -10.15 -1.01 3.83
C LEU A 18 -10.31 0.50 3.84
N GLU A 19 -11.55 0.99 3.72
CA GLU A 19 -11.76 2.43 3.73
C GLU A 19 -11.36 3.06 5.05
N VAL A 20 -11.53 2.32 6.15
CA VAL A 20 -11.07 2.80 7.45
C VAL A 20 -9.56 2.96 7.43
N THR A 21 -8.86 1.97 6.88
CA THR A 21 -7.41 2.02 6.79
C THR A 21 -6.96 3.20 5.92
N ILE A 22 -7.61 3.39 4.78
CA ILE A 22 -7.25 4.47 3.88
C ILE A 22 -7.46 5.82 4.56
N THR A 23 -8.59 5.97 5.24
CA THR A 23 -8.89 7.22 5.94
C THR A 23 -7.82 7.51 6.99
N GLU A 24 -7.41 6.48 7.70
CA GLU A 24 -6.40 6.66 8.73
C GLU A 24 -5.05 7.03 8.12
N LEU A 25 -4.68 6.40 7.01
CA LEU A 25 -3.44 6.75 6.34
C LEU A 25 -3.46 8.18 5.82
N GLU A 26 -4.62 8.62 5.33
CA GLU A 26 -4.76 9.99 4.88
C GLU A 26 -4.62 10.95 6.06
N ARG A 27 -5.23 10.61 7.18
CA ARG A 27 -5.17 11.46 8.34
C ARG A 27 -3.74 11.62 8.84
N LEU A 28 -2.95 10.56 8.69
CA LEU A 28 -1.56 10.59 9.12
C LEU A 28 -0.62 11.19 8.06
N GLY A 29 -1.18 11.59 6.93
CA GLY A 29 -0.37 12.18 5.88
C GLY A 29 0.53 11.20 5.17
N ARG A 30 0.18 9.93 5.20
CA ARG A 30 1.01 8.90 4.60
C ARG A 30 0.66 8.56 3.16
N LEU A 31 -0.46 9.05 2.67
CA LEU A 31 -0.84 8.81 1.28
C LEU A 31 -0.52 10.03 0.46
N THR A 32 0.10 9.81 -0.67
CA THR A 32 0.43 10.89 -1.58
C THR A 32 -0.24 10.59 -2.91
N PRO A 33 -0.27 11.54 -3.83
CA PRO A 33 -0.87 11.27 -5.14
C PRO A 33 -0.25 10.09 -5.86
N THR A 34 1.01 9.77 -5.58
CA THR A 34 1.63 8.63 -6.24
C THR A 34 1.09 7.30 -5.71
N ASP A 35 0.35 7.33 -4.60
CA ASP A 35 -0.22 6.11 -4.06
C ASP A 35 -1.61 5.84 -4.61
N ALA A 36 -2.12 6.72 -5.48
CA ALA A 36 -3.47 6.55 -5.97
C ALA A 36 -3.73 5.21 -6.64
N ALA A 37 -2.77 4.74 -7.44
CA ALA A 37 -2.95 3.46 -8.12
C ALA A 37 -2.99 2.31 -7.12
N ARG A 38 -2.15 2.37 -6.10
CA ARG A 38 -2.15 1.33 -5.08
C ARG A 38 -3.46 1.30 -4.32
N VAL A 39 -4.01 2.47 -4.04
CA VAL A 39 -5.29 2.55 -3.35
C VAL A 39 -6.39 1.94 -4.20
N GLU A 40 -6.38 2.24 -5.51
CA GLU A 40 -7.41 1.70 -6.38
C GLU A 40 -7.29 0.19 -6.56
N ILE A 41 -6.09 -0.31 -6.62
CA ILE A 41 -5.89 -1.75 -6.70
C ILE A 41 -6.45 -2.42 -5.44
N ALA A 42 -6.17 -1.86 -4.28
CA ALA A 42 -6.67 -2.43 -3.04
C ALA A 42 -8.20 -2.37 -2.98
N ARG A 43 -8.78 -1.27 -3.44
CA ARG A 43 -10.23 -1.15 -3.45
C ARG A 43 -10.89 -2.16 -4.38
N THR A 44 -10.31 -2.34 -5.54
CA THR A 44 -10.84 -3.30 -6.50
C THR A 44 -10.78 -4.72 -5.95
N LEU A 45 -9.66 -5.06 -5.31
CA LEU A 45 -9.54 -6.38 -4.72
C LEU A 45 -10.50 -6.57 -3.56
N ALA A 46 -10.71 -5.53 -2.75
CA ALA A 46 -11.63 -5.62 -1.64
C ALA A 46 -13.05 -5.85 -2.14
N ASP A 47 -13.45 -5.12 -3.21
CA ASP A 47 -14.78 -5.30 -3.76
C ASP A 47 -14.95 -6.70 -4.35
N ALA A 48 -13.90 -7.22 -4.99
CA ALA A 48 -13.97 -8.57 -5.54
C ALA A 48 -14.10 -9.59 -4.42
N LEU A 49 -13.41 -9.38 -3.31
CA LEU A 49 -13.53 -10.28 -2.17
C LEU A 49 -14.91 -10.25 -1.55
N ASP A 50 -15.53 -9.08 -1.52
CA ASP A 50 -16.88 -8.99 -0.98
C ASP A 50 -17.86 -9.77 -1.85
N GLN A 51 -17.53 -9.93 -3.14
CA GLN A 51 -18.37 -10.70 -4.04
C GLN A 51 -18.03 -12.19 -3.92
N GLU A 52 -16.77 -12.52 -3.71
CA GLU A 52 -16.34 -13.90 -3.61
C GLU A 52 -15.48 -14.13 -2.41
N PRO A 53 -16.06 -14.10 -1.22
CA PRO A 53 -15.27 -14.19 0.00
C PRO A 53 -14.56 -15.52 0.22
N ALA A 54 -14.90 -16.52 -0.55
CA ALA A 54 -14.25 -17.82 -0.40
C ALA A 54 -13.02 -17.98 -1.28
N SER A 55 -12.70 -16.98 -2.09
CA SER A 55 -11.57 -17.11 -3.01
C SER A 55 -10.23 -16.93 -2.31
N ALA A 56 -9.46 -18.01 -2.22
CA ALA A 56 -8.15 -17.94 -1.59
C ALA A 56 -7.20 -17.07 -2.40
N ILE A 57 -7.34 -17.09 -3.72
CA ILE A 57 -6.48 -16.28 -4.57
C ILE A 57 -6.73 -14.80 -4.34
N LEU A 58 -8.01 -14.41 -4.26
CA LEU A 58 -8.33 -13.01 -4.02
C LEU A 58 -7.82 -12.57 -2.65
N TRP A 59 -7.91 -13.42 -1.63
CA TRP A 59 -7.43 -13.07 -0.31
C TRP A 59 -5.92 -12.86 -0.33
N ARG A 60 -5.22 -13.69 -1.08
CA ARG A 60 -3.78 -13.56 -1.15
C ARG A 60 -3.41 -12.24 -1.81
N GLU A 61 -4.07 -11.93 -2.93
CA GLU A 61 -3.78 -10.69 -3.65
C GLU A 61 -4.16 -9.47 -2.83
N TYR A 62 -5.29 -9.55 -2.15
CA TYR A 62 -5.73 -8.43 -1.35
C TYR A 62 -4.77 -8.17 -0.19
N ARG A 63 -4.34 -9.23 0.49
CA ARG A 63 -3.43 -9.05 1.60
C ARG A 63 -2.12 -8.45 1.15
N ALA A 64 -1.64 -8.86 -0.02
CA ALA A 64 -0.40 -8.31 -0.54
C ALA A 64 -0.57 -6.82 -0.86
N ALA A 65 -1.68 -6.46 -1.47
CA ALA A 65 -1.92 -5.06 -1.82
C ALA A 65 -2.09 -4.19 -0.58
N GLU A 66 -2.83 -4.70 0.40
CA GLU A 66 -3.08 -3.94 1.61
C GLU A 66 -1.80 -3.75 2.41
N LYS A 67 -0.99 -4.79 2.47
CA LYS A 67 0.27 -4.71 3.18
C LYS A 67 1.20 -3.72 2.50
N GLN A 68 1.24 -3.75 1.18
CA GLN A 68 2.07 -2.84 0.44
C GLN A 68 1.65 -1.40 0.68
N LEU A 69 0.35 -1.17 0.73
CA LEU A 69 -0.17 0.15 0.98
C LEU A 69 0.29 0.66 2.36
N ARG A 70 0.18 -0.17 3.37
CA ARG A 70 0.57 0.24 4.70
C ARG A 70 2.07 0.42 4.86
N GLU A 71 2.83 -0.45 4.25
CA GLU A 71 4.26 -0.41 4.43
C GLU A 71 4.96 0.63 3.60
N GLU A 72 4.56 0.73 2.36
CA GLU A 72 5.25 1.67 1.49
C GLU A 72 4.87 3.10 1.70
N THR A 73 3.66 3.34 2.16
CA THR A 73 3.25 4.72 2.33
C THR A 73 3.90 5.39 3.51
N HIS A 74 4.48 4.64 4.45
CA HIS A 74 5.04 5.32 5.57
C HIS A 74 6.54 5.19 5.69
N GLU A 75 7.17 4.57 4.74
CA GLU A 75 8.59 4.44 4.85
C GLU A 75 9.29 5.77 4.71
N HIS A 76 8.71 6.73 4.05
CA HIS A 76 9.35 8.01 3.89
C HIS A 76 9.40 8.82 5.17
N ASN A 77 8.58 8.49 6.12
CA ASN A 77 8.54 9.23 7.36
C ASN A 77 9.20 8.51 8.50
N ASP A 78 9.78 7.37 8.25
CA ASP A 78 10.39 6.58 9.28
C ASP A 78 11.92 6.72 9.17
N PRO A 79 12.57 7.33 10.14
CA PRO A 79 14.04 7.48 10.08
C PRO A 79 14.76 6.17 9.93
N PHE A 80 14.22 5.10 10.51
CA PHE A 80 14.86 3.81 10.41
C PHE A 80 14.81 3.30 8.98
N ASP A 81 13.66 3.47 8.31
CA ASP A 81 13.53 3.06 6.94
C ASP A 81 14.44 3.89 6.03
N GLN A 82 14.60 5.16 6.33
CA GLN A 82 15.48 5.99 5.55
C GLN A 82 16.92 5.54 5.71
N LEU A 83 17.27 5.14 6.91
CA LEU A 83 18.61 4.65 7.16
C LEU A 83 18.85 3.36 6.39
N LEU A 84 17.87 2.47 6.38
CA LEU A 84 18.00 1.23 5.64
C LEU A 84 18.17 1.50 4.16
N ALA A 85 17.44 2.45 3.63
CA ALA A 85 17.54 2.79 2.22
C ALA A 85 18.92 3.33 1.91
N SER A 86 19.47 4.14 2.80
CA SER A 86 20.81 4.69 2.62
C SER A 86 21.85 3.59 2.61
N LEU A 87 21.74 2.68 3.55
CA LEU A 87 22.70 1.59 3.65
C LEU A 87 22.66 0.71 2.41
N SER A 88 21.44 0.45 1.92
CA SER A 88 21.31 -0.35 0.72
C SER A 88 21.96 0.34 -0.47
N ALA A 89 21.80 1.63 -0.57
CA ALA A 89 22.40 2.36 -1.67
C ALA A 89 23.91 2.33 -1.58
N GLU A 90 24.43 2.45 -0.38
CA GLU A 90 25.85 2.39 -0.19
C GLU A 90 26.44 1.04 -0.54
N VAL A 91 25.79 0.00 -0.14
CA VAL A 91 26.25 -1.34 -0.47
C VAL A 91 26.26 -1.53 -1.98
N ARG A 92 25.24 -1.03 -2.64
CA ARG A 92 25.19 -1.14 -4.08
C ARG A 92 26.31 -0.38 -4.75
N ASN A 93 26.62 0.80 -4.24
CA ASN A 93 27.69 1.59 -4.81
C ASN A 93 29.05 0.94 -4.59
N GLU A 94 29.25 0.36 -3.47
CA GLU A 94 30.48 -0.32 -3.20
C GLU A 94 30.66 -1.52 -4.07
N LYS A 95 29.62 -2.25 -4.31
CA LYS A 95 29.69 -3.38 -5.15
C LYS A 95 30.08 -3.03 -6.54
N LYS A 96 29.57 -1.99 -7.10
CA LYS A 96 29.87 -1.57 -8.41
C LYS A 96 31.32 -1.29 -8.60
N PRO A 97 31.99 -0.50 -7.83
CA PRO A 97 33.41 -0.27 -8.00
C PRO A 97 34.21 -1.52 -7.83
N ALA A 98 33.83 -2.34 -6.92
CA ALA A 98 34.55 -3.56 -6.69
C ALA A 98 34.53 -4.43 -7.90
N LYS A 99 33.40 -4.48 -8.58
CA LYS A 99 33.30 -5.26 -9.72
C LYS A 99 34.07 -4.64 -10.81
N ALA A 100 34.10 -3.40 -10.92
CA ALA A 100 34.75 -2.73 -11.98
C ALA A 100 36.22 -2.84 -11.90
N LYS A 101 36.81 -2.84 -10.78
CA LYS A 101 38.14 -2.90 -10.73
C LYS A 101 38.80 -4.11 -10.70
N PRO A 102 38.30 -5.12 -10.48
CA PRO A 102 39.02 -6.33 -10.44
C PRO A 102 39.85 -6.53 -11.63
N ARG A 103 39.52 -6.07 -12.63
CA ARG A 103 40.14 -6.30 -13.75
C ARG A 103 41.43 -5.76 -13.78
N THR A 104 41.71 -5.09 -13.06
CA THR A 104 42.98 -4.57 -13.26
C THR A 104 44.01 -5.41 -12.63
#